data_67b35cd343a62a41c741146a0f5f7957
#
_entry.id   67b35cd343a62a41c741146a0f5f7957
#
_cell.length_a   1.000
_cell.length_b   1.000
_cell.length_c   1.000
_cell.angle_alpha   90.00
_cell.angle_beta   90.00
_cell.angle_gamma   90.00
#
_symmetry.space_group_name_H-M   'P 1'
#
loop_
_entity.id
_entity.type
_entity.pdbx_description
1 polymer ?
#
loop_
_entity_poly.entity_id
_entity_poly.type
_entity_poly.pdbx_seq_one_letter_code
_entity_poly.pdbx_strand_id
1 'polypeptide(L)'
;MDITCIINDTLAVSESFTFDGTNLGFIKLVDIRTGRTLDSARSYSVVNVLREGNNMSINIMNVPDYESDGRTLALCYEYTGRMDFYDISGGRLELKKSVGDKRTVEQLRETDFWKMEKGFYYISMTSSPDCIMVLRTEFETTPLPRYKYTTLSSSLLTYDWNGVPQKEYKLDKTVNNALFDPHSGKLFCFNDELDFEQVYVYGL
;
A
#
# COMPACT_ATOMS: atom_id res chain seq x y z
N MET A 1 -0.20 -16.26 12.51
CA MET A 1 -0.90 -15.02 12.17
C MET A 1 0.19 -14.00 11.83
N ASP A 2 0.19 -13.55 10.61
CA ASP A 2 1.21 -12.60 10.15
C ASP A 2 0.68 -11.19 10.42
N ILE A 3 1.38 -10.44 11.30
CA ILE A 3 1.07 -9.03 11.59
C ILE A 3 1.71 -8.21 10.49
N THR A 4 0.91 -7.37 9.83
CA THR A 4 1.35 -6.49 8.75
C THR A 4 1.71 -5.09 9.26
N CYS A 5 0.93 -4.57 10.22
CA CYS A 5 1.15 -3.24 10.79
C CYS A 5 0.80 -3.25 12.28
N ILE A 6 1.68 -2.70 13.12
CA ILE A 6 1.42 -2.48 14.55
C ILE A 6 0.89 -1.05 14.71
N ILE A 7 -0.33 -0.93 15.26
CA ILE A 7 -0.98 0.36 15.50
C ILE A 7 -0.52 0.94 16.86
N ASN A 8 -0.56 0.10 17.88
CA ASN A 8 -0.15 0.46 19.25
C ASN A 8 0.09 -0.81 20.08
N ASP A 9 0.30 -0.70 21.38
CA ASP A 9 0.60 -1.80 22.31
C ASP A 9 -0.50 -2.89 22.40
N THR A 10 -1.68 -2.65 21.84
CA THR A 10 -2.83 -3.55 21.93
C THR A 10 -3.41 -3.93 20.59
N LEU A 11 -3.22 -3.12 19.56
CA LEU A 11 -3.84 -3.28 18.24
C LEU A 11 -2.83 -3.43 17.13
N ALA A 12 -3.11 -4.34 16.23
CA ALA A 12 -2.39 -4.53 14.97
C ALA A 12 -3.34 -4.81 13.81
N VAL A 13 -2.83 -4.67 12.60
CA VAL A 13 -3.47 -5.11 11.37
C VAL A 13 -2.80 -6.37 10.87
N SER A 14 -3.60 -7.31 10.41
CA SER A 14 -3.18 -8.53 9.73
C SER A 14 -3.94 -8.66 8.42
N GLU A 15 -3.29 -9.13 7.37
CA GLU A 15 -3.95 -9.55 6.15
C GLU A 15 -4.26 -11.03 6.14
N SER A 16 -5.31 -11.40 5.43
CA SER A 16 -5.63 -12.80 5.15
C SER A 16 -6.30 -12.94 3.80
N PHE A 17 -6.13 -14.10 3.19
CA PHE A 17 -6.64 -14.39 1.85
C PHE A 17 -7.40 -15.71 1.87
N THR A 18 -8.49 -15.80 1.08
CA THR A 18 -9.17 -17.06 0.82
C THR A 18 -8.72 -17.64 -0.52
N PHE A 19 -8.65 -18.97 -0.58
CA PHE A 19 -8.23 -19.70 -1.78
C PHE A 19 -9.27 -20.77 -2.17
N ASP A 20 -10.51 -20.55 -1.74
CA ASP A 20 -11.65 -21.46 -1.89
C ASP A 20 -12.46 -21.25 -3.19
N GLY A 21 -11.89 -20.51 -4.14
CA GLY A 21 -12.55 -20.10 -5.39
C GLY A 21 -13.17 -18.70 -5.30
N THR A 22 -13.42 -18.16 -4.11
CA THR A 22 -13.80 -16.75 -3.96
C THR A 22 -12.59 -15.83 -4.09
N ASN A 23 -11.41 -16.31 -3.67
CA ASN A 23 -10.12 -15.63 -3.80
C ASN A 23 -10.19 -14.17 -3.33
N LEU A 24 -10.58 -13.98 -2.07
CA LEU A 24 -10.77 -12.67 -1.45
C LEU A 24 -9.63 -12.32 -0.50
N GLY A 25 -9.23 -11.05 -0.51
CA GLY A 25 -8.39 -10.47 0.51
C GLY A 25 -9.22 -9.83 1.64
N PHE A 26 -8.71 -9.89 2.84
CA PHE A 26 -9.28 -9.26 4.03
C PHE A 26 -8.21 -8.59 4.85
N ILE A 27 -8.52 -7.40 5.37
CA ILE A 27 -7.80 -6.78 6.47
C ILE A 27 -8.50 -7.13 7.77
N LYS A 28 -7.74 -7.40 8.82
CA LYS A 28 -8.25 -7.75 10.15
C LYS A 28 -7.64 -6.84 11.18
N LEU A 29 -8.47 -6.27 12.03
CA LEU A 29 -8.03 -5.61 13.25
C LEU A 29 -7.88 -6.68 14.35
N VAL A 30 -6.73 -6.72 14.97
CA VAL A 30 -6.35 -7.79 15.90
C VAL A 30 -5.93 -7.22 17.24
N ASP A 31 -6.40 -7.81 18.33
CA ASP A 31 -5.85 -7.59 19.65
C ASP A 31 -4.55 -8.40 19.80
N ILE A 32 -3.42 -7.71 19.94
CA ILE A 32 -2.10 -8.34 19.99
C ILE A 32 -1.95 -9.23 21.24
N ARG A 33 -2.55 -8.84 22.36
CA ARG A 33 -2.39 -9.54 23.64
C ARG A 33 -3.08 -10.90 23.66
N THR A 34 -4.21 -10.98 22.96
CA THR A 34 -5.04 -12.20 22.94
C THR A 34 -4.96 -12.97 21.63
N GLY A 35 -4.42 -12.36 20.58
CA GLY A 35 -4.43 -12.90 19.21
C GLY A 35 -5.83 -12.93 18.58
N ARG A 36 -6.82 -12.30 19.22
CA ARG A 36 -8.21 -12.31 18.75
C ARG A 36 -8.43 -11.29 17.64
N THR A 37 -9.07 -11.71 16.56
CA THR A 37 -9.63 -10.79 15.56
C THR A 37 -10.81 -10.03 16.17
N LEU A 38 -10.74 -8.73 16.19
CA LEU A 38 -11.78 -7.84 16.69
C LEU A 38 -12.80 -7.52 15.60
N ASP A 39 -12.29 -7.25 14.37
CA ASP A 39 -13.11 -6.95 13.21
C ASP A 39 -12.36 -7.28 11.92
N SER A 40 -13.10 -7.33 10.80
CA SER A 40 -12.51 -7.56 9.48
C SER A 40 -13.26 -6.80 8.39
N ALA A 41 -12.52 -6.33 7.40
CA ALA A 41 -13.06 -5.69 6.20
C ALA A 41 -12.45 -6.32 4.94
N ARG A 42 -13.20 -6.28 3.84
CA ARG A 42 -12.70 -6.74 2.54
C ARG A 42 -11.59 -5.81 2.06
N SER A 43 -10.47 -6.39 1.62
CA SER A 43 -9.40 -5.65 0.97
C SER A 43 -9.62 -5.59 -0.54
N TYR A 44 -8.94 -4.63 -1.20
CA TYR A 44 -8.89 -4.53 -2.66
C TYR A 44 -7.68 -5.25 -3.28
N SER A 45 -6.99 -6.07 -2.51
CA SER A 45 -5.98 -6.98 -3.02
C SER A 45 -6.60 -7.99 -3.98
N VAL A 46 -5.92 -8.22 -5.09
CA VAL A 46 -6.36 -9.16 -6.14
C VAL A 46 -5.63 -10.47 -5.94
N VAL A 47 -6.38 -11.53 -5.68
CA VAL A 47 -5.85 -12.88 -5.47
C VAL A 47 -6.13 -13.71 -6.71
N ASN A 48 -5.07 -14.13 -7.39
CA ASN A 48 -5.12 -15.02 -8.53
C ASN A 48 -4.57 -16.39 -8.16
N VAL A 49 -5.36 -17.44 -8.38
CA VAL A 49 -4.96 -18.83 -8.15
C VAL A 49 -4.91 -19.53 -9.51
N LEU A 50 -3.70 -19.88 -9.93
CA LEU A 50 -3.46 -20.65 -11.14
C LEU A 50 -3.26 -22.12 -10.76
N ARG A 51 -3.96 -23.02 -11.41
CA ARG A 51 -3.83 -24.47 -11.23
C ARG A 51 -3.40 -25.12 -12.53
N GLU A 52 -2.23 -25.73 -12.51
CA GLU A 52 -1.69 -26.51 -13.64
C GLU A 52 -1.42 -27.94 -13.17
N GLY A 53 -2.36 -28.85 -13.46
CA GLY A 53 -2.30 -30.21 -12.94
C GLY A 53 -2.34 -30.25 -11.42
N ASN A 54 -1.30 -30.80 -10.79
CA ASN A 54 -1.16 -30.84 -9.33
C ASN A 54 -0.47 -29.61 -8.73
N ASN A 55 -0.01 -28.70 -9.57
CA ASN A 55 0.66 -27.48 -9.10
C ASN A 55 -0.36 -26.37 -8.89
N MET A 56 -0.20 -25.63 -7.80
CA MET A 56 -0.97 -24.44 -7.49
C MET A 56 0.01 -23.27 -7.33
N SER A 57 -0.21 -22.24 -8.12
CA SER A 57 0.50 -20.96 -7.99
C SER A 57 -0.48 -19.91 -7.49
N ILE A 58 -0.08 -19.19 -6.46
CA ILE A 58 -0.87 -18.09 -5.89
C ILE A 58 -0.12 -16.80 -6.17
N ASN A 59 -0.84 -15.84 -6.74
CA ASN A 59 -0.33 -14.50 -6.98
C ASN A 59 -1.27 -13.48 -6.35
N ILE A 60 -0.72 -12.64 -5.49
CA ILE A 60 -1.45 -11.59 -4.80
C ILE A 60 -0.90 -10.26 -5.31
N MET A 61 -1.78 -9.42 -5.83
CA MET A 61 -1.44 -8.14 -6.44
C MET A 61 -2.29 -7.02 -5.83
N ASN A 62 -1.88 -5.80 -6.06
CA ASN A 62 -2.53 -4.61 -5.52
C ASN A 62 -2.63 -4.67 -3.99
N VAL A 63 -1.53 -5.09 -3.36
CA VAL A 63 -1.42 -5.18 -1.89
C VAL A 63 -1.36 -3.77 -1.33
N PRO A 64 -2.03 -3.47 -0.22
CA PRO A 64 -1.94 -2.15 0.41
C PRO A 64 -0.71 -2.03 1.30
N ASP A 65 -0.18 -0.82 1.39
CA ASP A 65 0.66 -0.38 2.49
C ASP A 65 -0.19 0.29 3.57
N TYR A 66 0.31 0.39 4.80
CA TYR A 66 -0.47 0.74 5.99
C TYR A 66 0.21 1.81 6.84
N GLU A 67 -0.57 2.81 7.28
CA GLU A 67 -0.17 3.78 8.30
C GLU A 67 -1.31 4.05 9.28
N SER A 68 -0.97 4.40 10.53
CA SER A 68 -1.97 4.72 11.54
C SER A 68 -1.48 5.78 12.53
N ASP A 69 -2.39 6.69 12.90
CA ASP A 69 -2.22 7.62 14.03
C ASP A 69 -2.78 7.05 15.36
N GLY A 70 -3.20 5.78 15.37
CA GLY A 70 -3.82 5.11 16.50
C GLY A 70 -5.35 5.27 16.57
N ARG A 71 -5.94 6.17 15.77
CA ARG A 71 -7.37 6.38 15.63
C ARG A 71 -7.86 6.12 14.22
N THR A 72 -7.09 6.53 13.26
CA THR A 72 -7.33 6.29 11.83
C THR A 72 -6.32 5.27 11.34
N LEU A 73 -6.79 4.31 10.56
CA LEU A 73 -5.98 3.40 9.77
C LEU A 73 -6.12 3.81 8.30
N ALA A 74 -5.02 4.12 7.66
CA ALA A 74 -4.96 4.41 6.24
C ALA A 74 -4.32 3.26 5.48
N LEU A 75 -4.88 2.92 4.33
CA LEU A 75 -4.37 1.94 3.39
C LEU A 75 -4.12 2.61 2.05
N CYS A 76 -3.02 2.28 1.38
CA CYS A 76 -2.74 2.71 0.01
C CYS A 76 -2.40 1.50 -0.85
N TYR A 77 -3.20 1.24 -1.88
CA TYR A 77 -3.06 0.05 -2.74
C TYR A 77 -2.08 0.29 -3.88
N GLU A 78 -1.12 -0.59 -4.01
CA GLU A 78 0.09 -0.49 -4.84
C GLU A 78 -0.16 -0.07 -6.29
N TYR A 79 -1.05 -0.76 -7.02
CA TYR A 79 -1.27 -0.52 -8.47
C TYR A 79 -2.37 0.47 -8.79
N THR A 80 -3.25 0.74 -7.85
CA THR A 80 -4.42 1.58 -8.10
C THR A 80 -4.32 2.96 -7.47
N GLY A 81 -3.45 3.10 -6.47
CA GLY A 81 -3.40 4.31 -5.65
C GLY A 81 -4.71 4.60 -4.94
N ARG A 82 -5.58 3.60 -4.84
CA ARG A 82 -6.74 3.70 -3.98
C ARG A 82 -6.28 3.80 -2.55
N MET A 83 -6.81 4.77 -1.83
CA MET A 83 -6.61 4.89 -0.39
C MET A 83 -7.94 4.74 0.32
N ASP A 84 -7.96 3.91 1.35
CA ASP A 84 -9.09 3.72 2.24
C ASP A 84 -8.71 4.18 3.66
N PHE A 85 -9.60 4.95 4.28
CA PHE A 85 -9.42 5.52 5.61
C PHE A 85 -10.49 4.95 6.54
N TYR A 86 -10.05 4.22 7.56
CA TYR A 86 -10.92 3.58 8.56
C TYR A 86 -10.77 4.26 9.92
N ASP A 87 -11.88 4.56 10.58
CA ASP A 87 -11.89 4.83 12.02
C ASP A 87 -11.77 3.50 12.75
N ILE A 88 -10.78 3.41 13.63
CA ILE A 88 -10.49 2.22 14.43
C ILE A 88 -10.63 2.47 15.94
N SER A 89 -11.02 3.67 16.35
CA SER A 89 -11.12 4.08 17.76
C SER A 89 -12.06 3.22 18.59
N GLY A 90 -13.10 2.64 17.95
CA GLY A 90 -14.05 1.72 18.59
C GLY A 90 -13.66 0.24 18.55
N GLY A 91 -12.44 -0.11 18.16
CA GLY A 91 -12.02 -1.50 17.95
C GLY A 91 -12.73 -2.17 16.78
N ARG A 92 -13.17 -1.39 15.79
CA ARG A 92 -13.81 -1.81 14.56
C ARG A 92 -13.18 -1.10 13.37
N LEU A 93 -13.32 -1.69 12.19
CA LEU A 93 -12.91 -1.12 10.92
C LEU A 93 -14.09 -0.37 10.27
N GLU A 94 -14.28 0.89 10.64
CA GLU A 94 -15.35 1.71 10.07
C GLU A 94 -14.81 2.55 8.92
N LEU A 95 -15.11 2.17 7.67
CA LEU A 95 -14.67 2.92 6.49
C LEU A 95 -15.31 4.31 6.47
N LYS A 96 -14.50 5.34 6.61
CA LYS A 96 -14.94 6.75 6.57
C LYS A 96 -14.81 7.35 5.18
N LYS A 97 -13.77 6.99 4.46
CA LYS A 97 -13.49 7.58 3.15
C LYS A 97 -12.67 6.65 2.27
N SER A 98 -12.93 6.73 0.96
CA SER A 98 -12.07 6.18 -0.07
C SER A 98 -11.74 7.27 -1.09
N VAL A 99 -10.48 7.33 -1.53
CA VAL A 99 -10.00 8.24 -2.58
C VAL A 99 -9.24 7.44 -3.63
N GLY A 100 -9.04 8.02 -4.81
CA GLY A 100 -8.33 7.37 -5.91
C GLY A 100 -9.24 6.44 -6.73
N ASP A 101 -8.75 5.26 -7.07
CA ASP A 101 -9.44 4.29 -7.92
C ASP A 101 -10.77 3.83 -7.30
N LYS A 102 -11.82 3.77 -8.13
CA LYS A 102 -13.17 3.40 -7.69
C LYS A 102 -13.63 2.03 -8.22
N ARG A 103 -12.76 1.31 -8.94
CA ARG A 103 -13.09 -0.02 -9.43
C ARG A 103 -13.39 -0.98 -8.28
N THR A 104 -14.29 -1.90 -8.51
CA THR A 104 -14.54 -3.01 -7.58
C THR A 104 -13.43 -4.06 -7.67
N VAL A 105 -13.34 -4.96 -6.70
CA VAL A 105 -12.37 -6.08 -6.74
C VAL A 105 -12.60 -6.95 -7.97
N GLU A 106 -13.85 -7.15 -8.38
CA GLU A 106 -14.21 -7.92 -9.58
C GLU A 106 -13.66 -7.25 -10.84
N GLN A 107 -13.81 -5.92 -10.97
CA GLN A 107 -13.23 -5.15 -12.07
C GLN A 107 -11.69 -5.14 -12.05
N LEU A 108 -11.09 -5.13 -10.86
CA LEU A 108 -9.63 -5.20 -10.72
C LEU A 108 -9.08 -6.57 -11.14
N ARG A 109 -9.83 -7.66 -10.92
CA ARG A 109 -9.44 -9.01 -11.37
C ARG A 109 -9.34 -9.14 -12.89
N GLU A 110 -10.13 -8.37 -13.61
CA GLU A 110 -10.08 -8.32 -15.09
C GLU A 110 -8.87 -7.52 -15.59
N THR A 111 -8.20 -6.77 -14.70
CA THR A 111 -7.01 -5.98 -15.04
C THR A 111 -5.77 -6.88 -14.99
N ASP A 112 -5.11 -7.01 -16.12
CA ASP A 112 -3.80 -7.69 -16.17
C ASP A 112 -2.70 -6.71 -15.77
N PHE A 113 -2.43 -6.61 -14.48
CA PHE A 113 -1.40 -5.72 -13.95
C PHE A 113 0.00 -6.03 -14.50
N TRP A 114 0.25 -7.28 -14.92
CA TRP A 114 1.53 -7.68 -15.51
C TRP A 114 1.74 -7.15 -16.92
N LYS A 115 0.67 -6.79 -17.62
CA LYS A 115 0.72 -6.25 -18.99
C LYS A 115 0.60 -4.74 -19.04
N MET A 116 0.64 -4.07 -17.91
CA MET A 116 0.62 -2.62 -17.90
C MET A 116 1.94 -2.09 -18.45
N GLU A 117 1.88 -1.45 -19.63
CA GLU A 117 3.05 -0.86 -20.26
C GLU A 117 3.52 0.43 -19.56
N LYS A 118 2.58 1.17 -19.00
CA LYS A 118 2.81 2.40 -18.25
C LYS A 118 1.84 2.49 -17.09
N GLY A 119 2.30 3.07 -15.99
CA GLY A 119 1.44 3.29 -14.84
C GLY A 119 2.15 3.95 -13.68
N PHE A 120 1.50 3.90 -12.55
CA PHE A 120 2.07 4.36 -11.30
C PHE A 120 2.06 3.21 -10.29
N TYR A 121 3.15 3.08 -9.55
CA TYR A 121 3.20 2.30 -8.33
C TYR A 121 3.14 3.25 -7.13
N TYR A 122 2.37 2.84 -6.14
CA TYR A 122 2.31 3.48 -4.84
C TYR A 122 3.05 2.54 -3.87
N ILE A 123 4.35 2.79 -3.73
CA ILE A 123 5.29 1.78 -3.27
C ILE A 123 5.55 1.85 -1.77
N SER A 124 5.41 3.03 -1.20
CA SER A 124 5.75 3.24 0.21
C SER A 124 4.86 4.30 0.81
N MET A 125 4.37 4.03 2.00
CA MET A 125 3.62 4.99 2.80
C MET A 125 4.37 5.25 4.10
N THR A 126 4.38 6.52 4.51
CA THR A 126 4.93 6.95 5.81
C THR A 126 4.06 8.08 6.33
N SER A 127 4.14 8.37 7.62
CA SER A 127 3.27 9.38 8.21
C SER A 127 3.97 10.28 9.21
N SER A 128 3.35 11.43 9.44
CA SER A 128 3.60 12.33 10.54
C SER A 128 2.32 12.47 11.38
N PRO A 129 2.35 13.12 12.54
CA PRO A 129 1.14 13.42 13.28
C PRO A 129 0.09 14.20 12.47
N ASP A 130 0.53 15.00 11.49
CA ASP A 130 -0.34 15.90 10.74
C ASP A 130 -0.77 15.36 9.38
N CYS A 131 0.01 14.45 8.78
CA CYS A 131 -0.27 13.97 7.44
C CYS A 131 0.29 12.58 7.13
N ILE A 132 -0.30 11.97 6.12
CA ILE A 132 0.16 10.75 5.47
C ILE A 132 0.89 11.15 4.19
N MET A 133 2.01 10.50 3.94
CA MET A 133 2.84 10.68 2.77
C MET A 133 2.93 9.38 1.99
N VAL A 134 2.61 9.43 0.71
CA VAL A 134 2.62 8.27 -0.18
C VAL A 134 3.61 8.51 -1.30
N LEU A 135 4.59 7.63 -1.42
CA LEU A 135 5.52 7.64 -2.53
C LEU A 135 4.87 7.00 -3.76
N ARG A 136 4.71 7.80 -4.80
CA ARG A 136 4.23 7.38 -6.10
C ARG A 136 5.35 7.39 -7.11
N THR A 137 5.56 6.28 -7.80
CA THR A 137 6.59 6.13 -8.81
C THR A 137 5.95 5.83 -10.17
N GLU A 138 6.31 6.60 -11.17
CA GLU A 138 5.92 6.35 -12.56
C GLU A 138 6.83 5.32 -13.18
N PHE A 139 6.26 4.34 -13.86
CA PHE A 139 7.01 3.28 -14.51
C PHE A 139 6.62 3.10 -15.98
N GLU A 140 7.54 2.57 -16.75
CA GLU A 140 7.33 2.06 -18.10
C GLU A 140 7.93 0.65 -18.21
N THR A 141 7.18 -0.26 -18.83
CA THR A 141 7.66 -1.61 -19.11
C THR A 141 7.97 -1.77 -20.58
N THR A 142 9.10 -2.34 -20.91
CA THR A 142 9.42 -2.75 -22.28
C THR A 142 8.86 -4.15 -22.52
N PRO A 143 8.14 -4.38 -23.64
CA PRO A 143 7.65 -5.71 -23.98
C PRO A 143 8.79 -6.71 -24.25
N LEU A 144 8.46 -7.99 -24.07
CA LEU A 144 9.37 -9.13 -24.30
C LEU A 144 10.25 -8.97 -25.56
N PRO A 145 11.51 -9.48 -25.56
CA PRO A 145 11.96 -10.66 -24.78
C PRO A 145 12.61 -10.37 -23.43
N ARG A 146 12.75 -9.14 -23.03
CA ARG A 146 13.30 -8.79 -21.72
C ARG A 146 12.35 -7.83 -21.04
N TYR A 147 11.55 -8.34 -20.12
CA TYR A 147 10.78 -7.49 -19.19
C TYR A 147 11.77 -6.61 -18.42
N LYS A 148 11.74 -5.33 -18.68
CA LYS A 148 12.53 -4.36 -17.95
C LYS A 148 11.60 -3.26 -17.44
N TYR A 149 11.51 -3.16 -16.14
CA TYR A 149 10.94 -1.99 -15.48
C TYR A 149 11.93 -0.83 -15.58
N THR A 150 11.43 0.31 -15.99
CA THR A 150 12.18 1.57 -15.92
C THR A 150 11.35 2.55 -15.11
N THR A 151 11.85 2.93 -13.96
CA THR A 151 11.27 4.00 -13.15
C THR A 151 11.62 5.34 -13.80
N LEU A 152 10.61 6.13 -14.11
CA LEU A 152 10.76 7.39 -14.85
C LEU A 152 10.85 8.59 -13.89
N SER A 153 9.96 8.64 -12.89
CA SER A 153 9.89 9.75 -11.96
C SER A 153 9.28 9.29 -10.62
N SER A 154 9.57 10.03 -9.57
CA SER A 154 8.96 9.81 -8.27
C SER A 154 8.32 11.09 -7.74
N SER A 155 7.18 10.96 -7.12
CA SER A 155 6.44 12.04 -6.46
C SER A 155 6.01 11.61 -5.07
N LEU A 156 6.02 12.54 -4.14
CA LEU A 156 5.44 12.35 -2.81
C LEU A 156 4.08 13.04 -2.76
N LEU A 157 3.04 12.26 -2.55
CA LEU A 157 1.67 12.75 -2.35
C LEU A 157 1.38 12.86 -0.86
N THR A 158 0.79 13.96 -0.42
CA THR A 158 0.41 14.11 0.99
C THR A 158 -1.09 14.25 1.15
N TYR A 159 -1.60 13.63 2.22
CA TYR A 159 -3.00 13.66 2.61
C TYR A 159 -3.11 13.96 4.10
N ASP A 160 -4.16 14.63 4.54
CA ASP A 160 -4.48 14.64 5.97
C ASP A 160 -5.09 13.30 6.42
N TRP A 161 -5.22 13.08 7.71
CA TRP A 161 -5.81 11.86 8.29
C TRP A 161 -7.32 11.69 7.99
N ASN A 162 -7.96 12.69 7.37
CA ASN A 162 -9.33 12.59 6.84
C ASN A 162 -9.34 12.23 5.34
N GLY A 163 -8.17 11.95 4.75
CA GLY A 163 -8.03 11.60 3.35
C GLY A 163 -8.24 12.78 2.39
N VAL A 164 -7.99 14.01 2.83
CA VAL A 164 -8.02 15.19 1.96
C VAL A 164 -6.63 15.37 1.37
N PRO A 165 -6.46 15.36 0.03
CA PRO A 165 -5.18 15.60 -0.59
C PRO A 165 -4.69 17.02 -0.28
N GLN A 166 -3.40 17.14 0.05
CA GLN A 166 -2.77 18.39 0.46
C GLN A 166 -1.82 18.90 -0.61
N LYS A 167 -0.74 18.17 -0.87
CA LYS A 167 0.32 18.58 -1.79
C LYS A 167 0.88 17.38 -2.56
N GLU A 168 1.48 17.70 -3.70
CA GLU A 168 2.34 16.80 -4.45
C GLU A 168 3.71 17.44 -4.59
N TYR A 169 4.75 16.69 -4.20
CA TYR A 169 6.15 17.08 -4.36
C TYR A 169 6.77 16.18 -5.41
N LYS A 170 7.27 16.76 -6.50
CA LYS A 170 8.09 16.03 -7.47
C LYS A 170 9.50 15.91 -6.91
N LEU A 171 9.99 14.68 -6.83
CA LEU A 171 11.36 14.42 -6.38
C LEU A 171 12.31 14.56 -7.57
N ASP A 172 13.50 15.09 -7.31
CA ASP A 172 14.56 15.23 -8.33
C ASP A 172 15.31 13.92 -8.58
N LYS A 173 15.04 12.92 -7.76
CA LYS A 173 15.58 11.56 -7.84
C LYS A 173 14.48 10.54 -8.01
N THR A 174 14.81 9.49 -8.73
CA THR A 174 13.98 8.31 -8.84
C THR A 174 14.22 7.43 -7.62
N VAL A 175 13.22 7.29 -6.78
CA VAL A 175 13.28 6.51 -5.52
C VAL A 175 12.09 5.58 -5.43
N ASN A 176 12.26 4.46 -4.74
CA ASN A 176 11.20 3.47 -4.53
C ASN A 176 10.91 3.20 -3.05
N ASN A 177 11.62 3.88 -2.16
CA ASN A 177 11.37 3.82 -0.73
C ASN A 177 11.43 5.22 -0.13
N ALA A 178 10.58 5.48 0.86
CA ALA A 178 10.53 6.74 1.59
C ALA A 178 10.18 6.48 3.06
N LEU A 179 10.91 7.14 3.95
CA LEU A 179 10.67 7.13 5.39
C LEU A 179 10.75 8.55 5.94
N PHE A 180 9.71 9.00 6.61
CA PHE A 180 9.71 10.27 7.30
C PHE A 180 10.15 10.12 8.76
N ASP A 181 11.11 10.93 9.16
CA ASP A 181 11.53 11.03 10.57
C ASP A 181 10.86 12.27 11.20
N PRO A 182 9.89 12.09 12.11
CA PRO A 182 9.17 13.19 12.74
C PRO A 182 10.06 14.02 13.68
N HIS A 183 11.19 13.47 14.17
CA HIS A 183 12.09 14.21 15.07
C HIS A 183 12.93 15.24 14.32
N SER A 184 13.40 14.92 13.13
CA SER A 184 14.19 15.85 12.32
C SER A 184 13.35 16.61 11.29
N GLY A 185 12.11 16.22 11.04
CA GLY A 185 11.25 16.76 9.97
C GLY A 185 11.79 16.46 8.58
N LYS A 186 12.54 15.37 8.43
CA LYS A 186 13.18 14.99 7.17
C LYS A 186 12.57 13.73 6.58
N LEU A 187 12.50 13.73 5.25
CA LEU A 187 12.17 12.56 4.46
C LEU A 187 13.46 11.93 3.94
N PHE A 188 13.67 10.67 4.26
CA PHE A 188 14.76 9.84 3.76
C PHE A 188 14.24 8.96 2.64
N CYS A 189 14.85 9.09 1.45
CA CYS A 189 14.45 8.31 0.28
C CYS A 189 15.65 7.55 -0.27
N PHE A 190 15.40 6.37 -0.83
CA PHE A 190 16.42 5.57 -1.50
C PHE A 190 15.80 4.73 -2.61
N ASN A 191 16.66 4.19 -3.47
CA ASN A 191 16.26 3.27 -4.53
C ASN A 191 17.07 1.99 -4.38
N ASP A 192 16.44 0.95 -3.87
CA ASP A 192 17.08 -0.35 -3.60
C ASP A 192 17.35 -1.16 -4.87
N GLU A 193 16.74 -0.80 -6.00
CA GLU A 193 17.00 -1.46 -7.30
C GLU A 193 18.20 -0.86 -8.05
N LEU A 194 18.51 0.42 -7.82
CA LEU A 194 19.53 1.15 -8.58
C LEU A 194 20.80 1.40 -7.77
N ASP A 195 20.68 1.76 -6.51
CA ASP A 195 21.82 2.19 -5.70
C ASP A 195 21.51 2.06 -4.19
N PHE A 196 21.99 0.99 -3.58
CA PHE A 196 21.86 0.75 -2.14
C PHE A 196 22.73 1.69 -1.27
N GLU A 197 23.66 2.42 -1.86
CA GLU A 197 24.64 3.20 -1.11
C GLU A 197 24.21 4.66 -0.93
N GLN A 198 23.14 5.08 -1.60
CA GLN A 198 22.69 6.48 -1.57
C GLN A 198 21.33 6.65 -0.89
N VAL A 199 21.34 7.51 0.11
CA VAL A 199 20.10 7.99 0.77
C VAL A 199 19.96 9.48 0.45
N TYR A 200 18.83 9.83 -0.16
CA TYR A 200 18.48 11.21 -0.45
C TYR A 200 17.66 11.78 0.70
N VAL A 201 17.97 12.99 1.12
CA VAL A 201 17.33 13.63 2.28
C VAL A 201 16.65 14.91 1.85
N TYR A 202 15.33 14.98 2.08
CA TYR A 202 14.51 16.15 1.77
C TYR A 202 14.00 16.79 3.06
N GLY A 203 14.01 18.12 3.12
CA GLY A 203 13.26 18.88 4.11
C GLY A 203 11.83 19.11 3.60
N LEU A 204 10.83 18.84 4.42
CA LEU A 204 9.41 19.04 4.09
C LEU A 204 8.82 20.24 4.82
#